data_c359ac95fe3049f2ca2cfc57a08dead1
#
_entry.id   c359ac95fe3049f2ca2cfc57a08dead1
#
_cell.length_a   1.000
_cell.length_b   1.000
_cell.length_c   1.000
_cell.angle_alpha   90.00
_cell.angle_beta   90.00
_cell.angle_gamma   90.00
#
_symmetry.space_group_name_H-M   'P 1'
#
loop_
_entity.id
_entity.type
_entity.pdbx_description
1 polymer ?
#
loop_
_entity_poly.entity_id
_entity_poly.type
_entity_poly.pdbx_seq_one_letter_code
_entity_poly.pdbx_strand_id
1 'polypeptide(L)'
;SVTINKIIVVNNGSTDGTKEWLDGQSELHVIHQENVGGSGGFYRGIQEASQMDCDWIWCMDDDVFPSENCLETLLAFADKDEKIGIACPHRLMSGKTFTGEAKTLNLSNPFKDMHDNALMATDVESNEVTDIVGMAFEGPLIKKDVVEKIGLPNKELFILYDDTDYSYRAILAGYRVVVVRDALMDKY
;
A
#
# COMPACT_ATOMS: atom_id res chain seq x y z
N SER A 1 13.73 11.01 -13.62
CA SER A 1 12.40 11.60 -13.34
C SER A 1 11.34 10.51 -13.42
N VAL A 2 10.48 10.45 -12.43
CA VAL A 2 9.37 9.51 -12.38
C VAL A 2 8.21 10.09 -13.20
N THR A 3 7.57 9.26 -14.01
CA THR A 3 6.37 9.64 -14.76
C THR A 3 5.16 8.99 -14.10
N ILE A 4 4.21 9.80 -13.65
CA ILE A 4 2.89 9.34 -13.20
C ILE A 4 1.97 9.31 -14.41
N ASN A 5 1.58 8.12 -14.85
CA ASN A 5 0.73 7.95 -16.04
C ASN A 5 -0.71 8.38 -15.76
N LYS A 6 -1.25 8.04 -14.60
CA LYS A 6 -2.63 8.35 -14.21
C LYS A 6 -2.81 8.37 -12.69
N ILE A 7 -3.65 9.26 -12.21
CA ILE A 7 -4.15 9.25 -10.84
C ILE A 7 -5.58 8.71 -10.87
N ILE A 8 -5.80 7.61 -10.16
CA ILE A 8 -7.10 6.94 -10.03
C ILE A 8 -7.65 7.25 -8.63
N VAL A 9 -8.85 7.73 -8.55
CA VAL A 9 -9.54 8.01 -7.28
C VAL A 9 -10.80 7.16 -7.21
N VAL A 10 -10.88 6.30 -6.20
CA VAL A 10 -12.07 5.51 -5.92
C VAL A 10 -12.88 6.19 -4.82
N ASN A 11 -13.95 6.85 -5.19
CA ASN A 11 -14.93 7.37 -4.24
C ASN A 11 -15.85 6.24 -3.77
N ASN A 12 -15.57 5.74 -2.58
CA ASN A 12 -16.22 4.57 -1.98
C ASN A 12 -17.48 4.97 -1.18
N GLY A 13 -18.39 5.71 -1.80
CA GLY A 13 -19.69 6.05 -1.23
C GLY A 13 -19.68 7.27 -0.31
N SER A 14 -18.83 8.27 -0.55
CA SER A 14 -18.81 9.53 0.22
C SER A 14 -20.13 10.31 0.10
N THR A 15 -20.55 10.94 1.20
CA THR A 15 -21.82 11.66 1.32
C THR A 15 -21.67 13.14 1.70
N ASP A 16 -20.44 13.68 1.67
CA ASP A 16 -20.02 14.99 2.19
C ASP A 16 -19.68 16.02 1.09
N GLY A 17 -20.10 15.78 -0.16
CA GLY A 17 -19.76 16.64 -1.31
C GLY A 17 -18.49 16.23 -2.05
N THR A 18 -17.78 15.20 -1.61
CA THR A 18 -16.58 14.66 -2.30
C THR A 18 -16.90 14.26 -3.74
N LYS A 19 -18.09 13.68 -3.98
CA LYS A 19 -18.49 13.25 -5.32
C LYS A 19 -18.54 14.43 -6.30
N GLU A 20 -19.23 15.50 -5.95
CA GLU A 20 -19.41 16.70 -6.77
C GLU A 20 -18.06 17.39 -7.04
N TRP A 21 -17.17 17.40 -6.03
CA TRP A 21 -15.82 17.92 -6.20
C TRP A 21 -14.99 17.09 -7.18
N LEU A 22 -15.01 15.78 -7.04
CA LEU A 22 -14.29 14.86 -7.93
C LEU A 22 -14.80 14.90 -9.37
N ASP A 23 -16.11 15.05 -9.58
CA ASP A 23 -16.72 15.20 -10.91
C ASP A 23 -16.18 16.43 -11.66
N GLY A 24 -15.67 17.42 -10.93
CA GLY A 24 -15.02 18.62 -11.50
C GLY A 24 -13.54 18.45 -11.86
N GLN A 25 -12.89 17.32 -11.53
CA GLN A 25 -11.45 17.11 -11.73
C GLN A 25 -11.16 16.34 -13.03
N SER A 26 -10.92 17.05 -14.12
CA SER A 26 -10.76 16.44 -15.45
C SER A 26 -9.47 15.61 -15.62
N GLU A 27 -8.43 15.86 -14.82
CA GLU A 27 -7.16 15.13 -14.85
C GLU A 27 -7.19 13.81 -14.09
N LEU A 28 -8.15 13.61 -13.19
CA LEU A 28 -8.30 12.40 -12.43
C LEU A 28 -9.11 11.34 -13.18
N HIS A 29 -8.79 10.07 -12.95
CA HIS A 29 -9.65 8.95 -13.32
C HIS A 29 -10.51 8.58 -12.12
N VAL A 30 -11.72 9.13 -12.07
CA VAL A 30 -12.61 8.98 -10.92
C VAL A 30 -13.55 7.80 -11.12
N ILE A 31 -13.65 6.96 -10.08
CA ILE A 31 -14.56 5.82 -10.02
C ILE A 31 -15.48 6.03 -8.82
N HIS A 32 -16.78 6.11 -9.07
CA HIS A 32 -17.78 6.14 -8.00
C HIS A 32 -18.38 4.75 -7.79
N GLN A 33 -18.44 4.32 -6.54
CA GLN A 33 -19.09 3.08 -6.15
C GLN A 33 -19.82 3.23 -4.81
N GLU A 34 -20.68 2.29 -4.47
CA GLU A 34 -21.24 2.19 -3.13
C GLU A 34 -20.13 1.82 -2.13
N ASN A 35 -20.33 2.13 -0.84
CA ASN A 35 -19.36 1.76 0.19
C ASN A 35 -19.32 0.22 0.35
N VAL A 36 -18.25 -0.36 -0.11
CA VAL A 36 -17.95 -1.81 -0.03
C VAL A 36 -16.74 -2.10 0.87
N GLY A 37 -16.44 -1.17 1.79
CA GLY A 37 -15.28 -1.23 2.69
C GLY A 37 -13.97 -0.80 2.04
N GLY A 38 -12.93 -0.59 2.85
CA GLY A 38 -11.58 -0.23 2.36
C GLY A 38 -11.02 -1.26 1.40
N SER A 39 -11.15 -2.55 1.75
CA SER A 39 -10.73 -3.68 0.88
C SER A 39 -11.33 -3.60 -0.52
N GLY A 40 -12.63 -3.26 -0.62
CA GLY A 40 -13.32 -3.09 -1.90
C GLY A 40 -12.85 -1.87 -2.67
N GLY A 41 -12.47 -0.79 -1.97
CA GLY A 41 -11.85 0.40 -2.55
C GLY A 41 -10.50 0.09 -3.19
N PHE A 42 -9.58 -0.53 -2.45
CA PHE A 42 -8.27 -0.96 -2.97
C PHE A 42 -8.38 -2.00 -4.07
N TYR A 43 -9.27 -2.99 -3.91
CA TYR A 43 -9.58 -3.94 -4.98
C TYR A 43 -9.92 -3.21 -6.29
N ARG A 44 -10.82 -2.23 -6.25
CA ARG A 44 -11.29 -1.52 -7.45
C ARG A 44 -10.19 -0.64 -8.05
N GLY A 45 -9.44 0.08 -7.22
CA GLY A 45 -8.33 0.92 -7.68
C GLY A 45 -7.21 0.12 -8.33
N ILE A 46 -6.77 -0.97 -7.70
CA ILE A 46 -5.72 -1.86 -8.24
C ILE A 46 -6.20 -2.57 -9.50
N GLN A 47 -7.47 -3.01 -9.55
CA GLN A 47 -8.06 -3.61 -10.76
C GLN A 47 -7.98 -2.65 -11.95
N GLU A 48 -8.38 -1.39 -11.76
CA GLU A 48 -8.35 -0.38 -12.81
C GLU A 48 -6.92 -0.07 -13.25
N ALA A 49 -6.00 0.14 -12.28
CA ALA A 49 -4.60 0.44 -12.56
C ALA A 49 -3.90 -0.71 -13.30
N SER A 50 -4.20 -1.96 -12.94
CA SER A 50 -3.58 -3.14 -13.57
C SER A 50 -3.91 -3.32 -15.05
N GLN A 51 -4.99 -2.69 -15.53
CA GLN A 51 -5.37 -2.69 -16.95
C GLN A 51 -4.62 -1.61 -17.76
N MET A 52 -3.93 -0.69 -17.08
CA MET A 52 -3.18 0.38 -17.73
C MET A 52 -1.74 -0.06 -18.03
N ASP A 53 -1.08 0.69 -18.91
CA ASP A 53 0.34 0.52 -19.20
C ASP A 53 1.17 1.20 -18.10
N CYS A 54 1.58 0.42 -17.09
CA CYS A 54 2.40 0.87 -15.98
C CYS A 54 3.23 -0.31 -15.45
N ASP A 55 4.38 -0.02 -14.84
CA ASP A 55 5.23 -1.01 -14.18
C ASP A 55 4.89 -1.18 -12.71
N TRP A 56 4.40 -0.09 -12.09
CA TRP A 56 4.12 0.02 -10.67
C TRP A 56 2.77 0.67 -10.40
N ILE A 57 2.13 0.26 -9.31
CA ILE A 57 0.89 0.85 -8.78
C ILE A 57 1.19 1.37 -7.38
N TRP A 58 1.04 2.68 -7.19
CA TRP A 58 1.22 3.30 -5.89
C TRP A 58 -0.13 3.54 -5.22
N CYS A 59 -0.39 2.81 -4.13
CA CYS A 59 -1.67 2.86 -3.41
C CYS A 59 -1.56 3.75 -2.18
N MET A 60 -2.61 4.48 -1.85
CA MET A 60 -2.66 5.25 -0.61
C MET A 60 -4.09 5.55 -0.17
N ASP A 61 -4.27 5.77 1.13
CA ASP A 61 -5.47 6.37 1.70
C ASP A 61 -5.47 7.89 1.51
N ASP A 62 -6.58 8.54 1.83
CA ASP A 62 -6.78 9.98 1.69
C ASP A 62 -6.25 10.79 2.88
N ASP A 63 -5.75 10.11 3.93
CA ASP A 63 -5.18 10.71 5.16
C ASP A 63 -3.65 10.57 5.26
N VAL A 64 -2.97 10.23 4.16
CA VAL A 64 -1.51 10.11 4.10
C VAL A 64 -0.89 11.10 3.12
N PHE A 65 0.29 11.63 3.46
CA PHE A 65 0.97 12.69 2.71
C PHE A 65 2.44 12.31 2.45
N PRO A 66 2.79 11.91 1.22
CA PRO A 66 4.15 11.56 0.88
C PRO A 66 5.05 12.81 0.83
N SER A 67 6.29 12.66 1.27
CA SER A 67 7.33 13.66 1.01
C SER A 67 7.59 13.79 -0.49
N GLU A 68 8.12 14.93 -0.94
CA GLU A 68 8.35 15.22 -2.36
C GLU A 68 9.18 14.15 -3.09
N ASN A 69 10.10 13.49 -2.39
CA ASN A 69 10.99 12.46 -2.94
C ASN A 69 10.53 11.02 -2.60
N CYS A 70 9.39 10.83 -1.93
CA CYS A 70 8.95 9.52 -1.45
C CYS A 70 8.89 8.48 -2.58
N LEU A 71 8.17 8.78 -3.67
CA LEU A 71 8.02 7.86 -4.80
C LEU A 71 9.36 7.55 -5.49
N GLU A 72 10.20 8.56 -5.73
CA GLU A 72 11.52 8.37 -6.34
C GLU A 72 12.40 7.47 -5.46
N THR A 73 12.33 7.64 -4.14
CA THR A 73 13.07 6.82 -3.18
C THR A 73 12.58 5.38 -3.18
N LEU A 74 11.25 5.15 -3.15
CA LEU A 74 10.68 3.80 -3.23
C LEU A 74 11.14 3.06 -4.50
N LEU A 75 11.03 3.71 -5.66
CA LEU A 75 11.45 3.15 -6.94
C LEU A 75 12.96 2.85 -6.96
N ALA A 76 13.79 3.77 -6.47
CA ALA A 76 15.25 3.60 -6.45
C ALA A 76 15.69 2.38 -5.61
N PHE A 77 14.93 2.02 -4.56
CA PHE A 77 15.20 0.82 -3.77
C PHE A 77 14.60 -0.43 -4.41
N ALA A 78 13.41 -0.35 -4.97
CA ALA A 78 12.76 -1.46 -5.66
C ALA A 78 13.57 -1.93 -6.89
N ASP A 79 14.19 -1.00 -7.62
CA ASP A 79 15.03 -1.30 -8.79
C ASP A 79 16.36 -1.99 -8.44
N LYS A 80 16.81 -1.91 -7.18
CA LYS A 80 18.07 -2.56 -6.73
C LYS A 80 17.93 -4.06 -6.52
N ASP A 81 16.71 -4.56 -6.30
CA ASP A 81 16.45 -5.98 -6.05
C ASP A 81 15.14 -6.39 -6.72
N GLU A 82 15.24 -7.15 -7.81
CA GLU A 82 14.11 -7.65 -8.59
C GLU A 82 13.09 -8.47 -7.77
N LYS A 83 13.50 -8.99 -6.60
CA LYS A 83 12.62 -9.70 -5.67
C LYS A 83 11.69 -8.77 -4.91
N ILE A 84 12.00 -7.48 -4.78
CA ILE A 84 11.09 -6.53 -4.15
C ILE A 84 9.86 -6.39 -5.05
N GLY A 85 8.76 -6.94 -4.59
CA GLY A 85 7.46 -6.84 -5.26
C GLY A 85 6.59 -5.72 -4.67
N ILE A 86 6.82 -5.39 -3.39
CA ILE A 86 6.10 -4.31 -2.70
C ILE A 86 7.10 -3.52 -1.85
N ALA A 87 7.16 -2.21 -2.07
CA ALA A 87 7.96 -1.28 -1.29
C ALA A 87 7.04 -0.30 -0.55
N CYS A 88 7.08 -0.32 0.78
CA CYS A 88 6.27 0.52 1.64
C CYS A 88 7.08 1.73 2.12
N PRO A 89 6.46 2.91 2.28
CA PRO A 89 7.12 4.06 2.86
C PRO A 89 7.31 3.90 4.38
N HIS A 90 8.28 4.63 4.90
CA HIS A 90 8.43 4.86 6.34
C HIS A 90 7.39 5.90 6.78
N ARG A 91 6.38 5.45 7.48
CA ARG A 91 5.30 6.31 7.94
C ARG A 91 5.67 7.06 9.22
N LEU A 92 5.25 8.31 9.28
CA LEU A 92 5.41 9.18 10.43
C LEU A 92 4.02 9.62 10.93
N MET A 93 3.85 9.70 12.25
CA MET A 93 2.71 10.32 12.89
C MET A 93 3.22 11.35 13.88
N SER A 94 2.88 12.62 13.68
CA SER A 94 3.39 13.73 14.49
C SER A 94 4.94 13.75 14.57
N GLY A 95 5.61 13.48 13.43
CA GLY A 95 7.08 13.47 13.30
C GLY A 95 7.79 12.30 13.97
N LYS A 96 7.07 11.27 14.40
CA LYS A 96 7.63 10.05 14.98
C LYS A 96 7.31 8.85 14.11
N THR A 97 8.24 7.91 14.03
CA THR A 97 8.03 6.64 13.35
C THR A 97 6.74 5.98 13.83
N PHE A 98 5.82 5.75 12.91
CA PHE A 98 4.59 5.02 13.12
C PHE A 98 4.70 3.65 12.46
N THR A 99 4.49 2.59 13.23
CA THR A 99 4.56 1.22 12.75
C THR A 99 3.25 0.49 13.06
N GLY A 100 2.66 -0.12 12.05
CA GLY A 100 1.50 -0.99 12.18
C GLY A 100 1.73 -2.32 11.46
N GLU A 101 2.92 -2.48 10.88
CA GLU A 101 3.35 -3.64 10.12
C GLU A 101 3.81 -4.78 11.04
N ALA A 102 3.82 -5.99 10.50
CA ALA A 102 4.35 -7.16 11.17
C ALA A 102 5.58 -7.74 10.45
N LYS A 103 6.60 -8.14 11.21
CA LYS A 103 7.77 -8.90 10.70
C LYS A 103 7.45 -10.38 10.53
N THR A 104 6.56 -10.92 11.36
CA THR A 104 6.10 -12.31 11.26
C THR A 104 4.63 -12.41 11.61
N LEU A 105 3.96 -13.46 11.10
CA LEU A 105 2.57 -13.76 11.41
C LEU A 105 2.47 -15.05 12.23
N ASN A 106 1.59 -15.03 13.22
CA ASN A 106 1.17 -16.23 13.94
C ASN A 106 -0.06 -16.85 13.25
N LEU A 107 0.16 -17.87 12.47
CA LEU A 107 -0.91 -18.60 11.75
C LEU A 107 -1.28 -19.93 12.43
N SER A 108 -0.67 -20.26 13.59
CA SER A 108 -0.82 -21.57 14.23
C SER A 108 -1.56 -21.54 15.57
N ASN A 109 -1.56 -20.41 16.28
CA ASN A 109 -2.19 -20.29 17.58
C ASN A 109 -3.32 -19.24 17.54
N PRO A 110 -4.61 -19.70 17.51
CA PRO A 110 -5.76 -18.78 17.39
C PRO A 110 -6.02 -17.92 18.65
N PHE A 111 -5.30 -18.18 19.75
CA PHE A 111 -5.43 -17.39 20.99
C PHE A 111 -4.40 -16.25 21.10
N LYS A 112 -3.53 -16.10 20.10
CA LYS A 112 -2.58 -15.00 20.02
C LYS A 112 -2.92 -14.08 18.86
N ASP A 113 -2.43 -12.84 18.94
CA ASP A 113 -2.51 -11.91 17.83
C ASP A 113 -1.88 -12.51 16.57
N MET A 114 -2.48 -12.24 15.43
CA MET A 114 -1.95 -12.67 14.13
C MET A 114 -0.60 -11.99 13.85
N HIS A 115 -0.42 -10.74 14.25
CA HIS A 115 0.85 -10.01 14.17
C HIS A 115 1.74 -10.40 15.36
N ASP A 116 2.43 -11.54 15.26
CA ASP A 116 3.22 -12.13 16.35
C ASP A 116 4.48 -11.32 16.68
N ASN A 117 5.11 -10.69 15.68
CA ASN A 117 6.29 -9.86 15.84
C ASN A 117 6.09 -8.55 15.09
N ALA A 118 5.60 -7.55 15.82
CA ALA A 118 5.37 -6.22 15.25
C ALA A 118 6.68 -5.56 14.80
N LEU A 119 6.61 -4.77 13.75
CA LEU A 119 7.72 -3.90 13.34
C LEU A 119 7.90 -2.82 14.42
N MET A 120 9.15 -2.61 14.84
CA MET A 120 9.50 -1.58 15.80
C MET A 120 10.12 -0.38 15.09
N ALA A 121 9.96 0.83 15.65
CA ALA A 121 10.57 2.04 15.11
C ALA A 121 12.09 1.88 14.90
N THR A 122 12.78 1.26 15.85
CA THR A 122 14.21 0.97 15.79
C THR A 122 14.61 0.06 14.63
N ASP A 123 13.72 -0.84 14.18
CA ASP A 123 13.99 -1.70 13.02
C ASP A 123 14.09 -0.87 11.74
N VAL A 124 13.16 0.07 11.56
CA VAL A 124 13.12 0.96 10.39
C VAL A 124 14.25 2.00 10.45
N GLU A 125 14.45 2.64 11.60
CA GLU A 125 15.45 3.70 11.76
C GLU A 125 16.89 3.20 11.60
N SER A 126 17.15 1.92 11.94
CA SER A 126 18.50 1.33 11.89
C SER A 126 18.88 0.70 10.55
N ASN A 127 17.92 0.46 9.66
CA ASN A 127 18.16 -0.21 8.38
C ASN A 127 17.65 0.65 7.22
N GLU A 128 18.35 0.66 6.09
CA GLU A 128 17.87 1.33 4.88
C GLU A 128 16.58 0.67 4.34
N VAL A 129 16.50 -0.66 4.47
CA VAL A 129 15.37 -1.47 4.03
C VAL A 129 15.11 -2.55 5.09
N THR A 130 13.86 -2.71 5.48
CA THR A 130 13.42 -3.70 6.47
C THR A 130 12.37 -4.62 5.87
N ASP A 131 12.61 -5.93 5.87
CA ASP A 131 11.62 -6.92 5.43
C ASP A 131 10.45 -6.99 6.41
N ILE A 132 9.23 -7.04 5.87
CA ILE A 132 7.99 -7.19 6.62
C ILE A 132 7.10 -8.28 5.99
N VAL A 133 6.14 -8.79 6.74
CA VAL A 133 5.16 -9.77 6.26
C VAL A 133 3.76 -9.17 6.16
N GLY A 134 3.34 -8.39 7.15
CA GLY A 134 2.09 -7.65 7.14
C GLY A 134 2.36 -6.18 6.82
N MET A 135 1.80 -5.67 5.74
CA MET A 135 1.87 -4.25 5.36
C MET A 135 0.56 -3.53 5.69
N ALA A 136 0.52 -2.22 5.45
CA ALA A 136 -0.70 -1.42 5.34
C ALA A 136 -0.85 -0.84 3.92
N PHE A 137 -2.08 -0.62 3.45
CA PHE A 137 -2.33 0.06 2.17
C PHE A 137 -2.10 1.59 2.22
N GLU A 138 -1.33 2.04 3.18
CA GLU A 138 -0.93 3.43 3.37
C GLU A 138 0.41 3.69 2.66
N GLY A 139 0.38 3.86 1.35
CA GLY A 139 1.53 4.22 0.52
C GLY A 139 2.37 3.10 -0.10
N PRO A 140 1.96 1.81 -0.12
CA PRO A 140 2.76 0.79 -0.76
C PRO A 140 2.85 0.99 -2.26
N LEU A 141 4.06 0.86 -2.80
CA LEU A 141 4.35 0.77 -4.22
C LEU A 141 4.40 -0.70 -4.62
N ILE A 142 3.44 -1.14 -5.43
CA ILE A 142 3.22 -2.53 -5.81
C ILE A 142 3.65 -2.74 -7.25
N LYS A 143 4.55 -3.68 -7.50
CA LYS A 143 4.95 -4.07 -8.85
C LYS A 143 3.77 -4.70 -9.59
N LYS A 144 3.53 -4.34 -10.84
CA LYS A 144 2.43 -4.90 -11.63
C LYS A 144 2.53 -6.42 -11.75
N ASP A 145 3.74 -6.98 -11.87
CA ASP A 145 3.98 -8.43 -11.89
C ASP A 145 3.41 -9.13 -10.64
N VAL A 146 3.40 -8.47 -9.47
CA VAL A 146 2.77 -9.02 -8.26
C VAL A 146 1.28 -9.19 -8.49
N VAL A 147 0.60 -8.14 -8.98
CA VAL A 147 -0.84 -8.20 -9.28
C VAL A 147 -1.16 -9.29 -10.28
N GLU A 148 -0.36 -9.41 -11.35
CA GLU A 148 -0.54 -10.44 -12.36
C GLU A 148 -0.36 -11.86 -11.81
N LYS A 149 0.55 -12.04 -10.85
CA LYS A 149 0.89 -13.34 -10.28
C LYS A 149 -0.05 -13.79 -9.17
N ILE A 150 -0.45 -12.89 -8.27
CA ILE A 150 -1.27 -13.25 -7.10
C ILE A 150 -2.73 -12.79 -7.20
N GLY A 151 -3.08 -12.03 -8.24
CA GLY A 151 -4.40 -11.44 -8.42
C GLY A 151 -4.62 -10.19 -7.55
N LEU A 152 -5.88 -9.81 -7.42
CA LEU A 152 -6.32 -8.61 -6.71
C LEU A 152 -6.45 -8.84 -5.19
N PRO A 153 -6.50 -7.79 -4.35
CA PRO A 153 -6.86 -7.91 -2.94
C PRO A 153 -8.19 -8.60 -2.72
N ASN A 154 -8.37 -9.21 -1.56
CA ASN A 154 -9.62 -9.89 -1.22
C ASN A 154 -10.67 -8.90 -0.71
N LYS A 155 -11.57 -8.45 -1.59
CA LYS A 155 -12.62 -7.47 -1.26
C LYS A 155 -13.65 -7.96 -0.21
N GLU A 156 -13.73 -9.28 0.04
CA GLU A 156 -14.68 -9.86 1.02
C GLU A 156 -14.24 -9.59 2.48
N LEU A 157 -13.00 -9.15 2.70
CA LEU A 157 -12.48 -8.82 4.04
C LEU A 157 -13.02 -7.49 4.57
N PHE A 158 -13.62 -6.68 3.74
CA PHE A 158 -14.26 -5.40 4.02
C PHE A 158 -13.31 -4.31 4.54
N ILE A 159 -12.64 -4.46 5.69
CA ILE A 159 -11.79 -3.40 6.29
C ILE A 159 -10.55 -3.90 7.06
N LEU A 160 -10.42 -5.16 7.38
CA LEU A 160 -9.28 -5.64 8.18
C LEU A 160 -8.57 -6.80 7.49
N TYR A 161 -7.24 -6.79 7.63
CA TYR A 161 -6.33 -7.85 7.16
C TYR A 161 -6.27 -8.04 5.62
N ASP A 162 -6.91 -7.20 4.83
CA ASP A 162 -6.82 -7.24 3.37
C ASP A 162 -5.42 -6.88 2.86
N ASP A 163 -4.77 -5.93 3.52
CA ASP A 163 -3.39 -5.53 3.35
C ASP A 163 -2.40 -6.64 3.76
N THR A 164 -2.62 -7.23 4.93
CA THR A 164 -1.82 -8.35 5.45
C THR A 164 -1.98 -9.60 4.58
N ASP A 165 -3.21 -9.96 4.17
CA ASP A 165 -3.46 -11.05 3.21
C ASP A 165 -2.72 -10.81 1.91
N TYR A 166 -2.79 -9.58 1.38
CA TYR A 166 -2.17 -9.26 0.10
C TYR A 166 -0.65 -9.35 0.13
N SER A 167 -0.02 -8.76 1.16
CA SER A 167 1.43 -8.82 1.35
C SER A 167 1.91 -10.26 1.61
N TYR A 168 1.16 -11.04 2.39
CA TYR A 168 1.51 -12.44 2.66
C TYR A 168 1.42 -13.30 1.39
N ARG A 169 0.40 -13.13 0.55
CA ARG A 169 0.31 -13.80 -0.76
C ARG A 169 1.47 -13.44 -1.69
N ALA A 170 1.93 -12.18 -1.67
CA ALA A 170 3.11 -11.77 -2.43
C ALA A 170 4.38 -12.50 -1.97
N ILE A 171 4.56 -12.66 -0.65
CA ILE A 171 5.69 -13.41 -0.07
C ILE A 171 5.63 -14.88 -0.46
N LEU A 172 4.46 -15.52 -0.36
CA LEU A 172 4.28 -16.91 -0.79
C LEU A 172 4.58 -17.12 -2.28
N ALA A 173 4.38 -16.08 -3.09
CA ALA A 173 4.73 -16.07 -4.51
C ALA A 173 6.22 -15.81 -4.77
N GLY A 174 7.04 -15.60 -3.74
CA GLY A 174 8.50 -15.43 -3.81
C GLY A 174 8.99 -13.99 -3.88
N TYR A 175 8.11 -13.01 -3.68
CA TYR A 175 8.48 -11.60 -3.59
C TYR A 175 8.89 -11.21 -2.17
N ARG A 176 9.67 -10.14 -2.08
CA ARG A 176 9.93 -9.42 -0.84
C ARG A 176 8.93 -8.27 -0.68
N VAL A 177 8.51 -8.05 0.55
CA VAL A 177 7.74 -6.87 0.97
C VAL A 177 8.60 -6.12 1.98
N VAL A 178 8.85 -4.85 1.73
CA VAL A 178 9.84 -4.09 2.51
C VAL A 178 9.34 -2.72 2.90
N VAL A 179 9.83 -2.19 4.03
CA VAL A 179 9.75 -0.77 4.38
C VAL A 179 11.07 -0.10 4.01
N VAL A 180 11.01 1.03 3.33
CA VAL A 180 12.15 1.85 2.89
C VAL A 180 12.26 3.06 3.82
N ARG A 181 13.35 3.12 4.63
CA ARG A 181 13.54 4.13 5.68
C ARG A 181 13.44 5.58 5.17
N ASP A 182 14.08 5.88 4.05
CA ASP A 182 14.23 7.25 3.56
C ASP A 182 13.06 7.69 2.66
N ALA A 183 12.09 6.82 2.39
CA ALA A 183 10.84 7.13 1.71
C ALA A 183 9.79 7.56 2.74
N LEU A 184 9.73 8.85 3.07
CA LEU A 184 8.91 9.36 4.15
C LEU A 184 7.46 9.63 3.72
N MET A 185 6.53 9.32 4.62
CA MET A 185 5.10 9.58 4.46
C MET A 185 4.48 9.96 5.80
N ASP A 186 3.90 11.15 5.87
CA ASP A 186 3.16 11.59 7.05
C ASP A 186 1.74 11.04 7.06
N LYS A 187 1.27 10.63 8.25
CA LYS A 187 -0.11 10.23 8.52
C LYS A 187 -0.74 11.21 9.51
N TYR A 188 -1.98 11.61 9.23
CA TYR A 188 -2.79 12.50 10.08
C TYR A 188 -3.93 11.75 10.77
#